data_4bb5959138e0d72c1cda930b8d49bf97
#
_entry.id   4bb5959138e0d72c1cda930b8d49bf97
#
_cell.length_a   1.000
_cell.length_b   1.000
_cell.length_c   1.000
_cell.angle_alpha   90.00
_cell.angle_beta   90.00
_cell.angle_gamma   90.00
#
_symmetry.space_group_name_H-M   'P 1'
#
loop_
_entity.id
_entity.type
_entity.pdbx_description
1 polymer ?
#
loop_
_entity_poly.entity_id
_entity_poly.type
_entity_poly.pdbx_seq_one_letter_code
_entity_poly.pdbx_strand_id
1 'polypeptide(L)'
;MYIEAFTSHFGALTDARQSAKVTYPFEDILFITLCAVTAGAEGWSDIRMYAEGHRTWFEKHGFLQHGIPVDDTIARTISRIDPEQFRLCFVGWMQSIHEASQ
;
A
#
# COMPACT_ATOMS: atom_id res chain seq x y z
N MET A 1 2.25 -7.27 14.77
CA MET A 1 2.51 -5.90 14.37
C MET A 1 1.79 -5.57 13.08
N TYR A 2 1.51 -4.30 12.83
CA TYR A 2 0.67 -3.89 11.68
C TYR A 2 1.26 -4.28 10.33
N ILE A 3 2.58 -4.20 10.18
CA ILE A 3 3.25 -4.51 8.91
C ILE A 3 3.18 -6.01 8.62
N GLU A 4 3.36 -6.84 9.63
CA GLU A 4 3.26 -8.29 9.47
C GLU A 4 1.83 -8.69 9.12
N ALA A 5 0.84 -8.07 9.77
CA ALA A 5 -0.56 -8.30 9.47
C ALA A 5 -0.89 -7.84 8.04
N PHE A 6 -0.32 -6.71 7.60
CA PHE A 6 -0.49 -6.23 6.24
C PHE A 6 -0.01 -7.28 5.23
N THR A 7 1.22 -7.78 5.38
CA THR A 7 1.78 -8.78 4.47
C THR A 7 0.92 -10.05 4.45
N SER A 8 0.46 -10.47 5.62
CA SER A 8 -0.36 -11.67 5.75
C SER A 8 -1.69 -11.54 5.01
N HIS A 9 -2.35 -10.39 5.13
CA HIS A 9 -3.68 -10.19 4.53
C HIS A 9 -3.65 -9.76 3.07
N PHE A 10 -2.61 -9.07 2.63
CA PHE A 10 -2.52 -8.57 1.25
C PHE A 10 -1.58 -9.37 0.36
N GLY A 11 -0.84 -10.33 0.91
CA GLY A 11 0.10 -11.12 0.14
C GLY A 11 -0.54 -11.94 -0.98
N ALA A 12 -1.83 -12.27 -0.85
CA ALA A 12 -2.55 -13.03 -1.86
C ALA A 12 -3.20 -12.15 -2.94
N LEU A 13 -3.14 -10.82 -2.77
CA LEU A 13 -3.73 -9.90 -3.74
C LEU A 13 -2.94 -9.92 -5.04
N THR A 14 -3.64 -10.08 -6.16
CA THR A 14 -3.01 -10.21 -7.46
C THR A 14 -2.49 -8.88 -7.98
N ASP A 15 -1.21 -8.86 -8.36
CA ASP A 15 -0.59 -7.72 -9.04
C ASP A 15 -0.83 -7.86 -10.54
N ALA A 16 -1.64 -6.97 -11.10
CA ALA A 16 -2.02 -7.01 -12.51
C ALA A 16 -0.99 -6.35 -13.45
N ARG A 17 0.12 -5.85 -12.91
CA ARG A 17 1.14 -5.17 -13.72
C ARG A 17 1.97 -6.17 -14.50
N GLN A 18 2.52 -5.72 -15.63
CA GLN A 18 3.49 -6.53 -16.40
C GLN A 18 4.82 -6.51 -15.67
N SER A 19 5.31 -7.68 -15.28
CA SER A 19 6.51 -7.78 -14.46
C SER A 19 7.75 -7.16 -15.11
N ALA A 20 7.86 -7.21 -16.44
CA ALA A 20 9.01 -6.65 -17.16
C ALA A 20 9.09 -5.12 -17.08
N LYS A 21 8.00 -4.45 -16.71
CA LYS A 21 7.92 -3.00 -16.66
C LYS A 21 7.74 -2.45 -15.23
N VAL A 22 7.82 -3.34 -14.25
CA VAL A 22 7.62 -2.94 -12.84
C VAL A 22 8.92 -2.36 -12.28
N THR A 23 8.88 -1.08 -11.91
CA THR A 23 10.00 -0.41 -11.24
C THR A 23 9.81 -0.43 -9.73
N TYR A 24 8.56 -0.27 -9.28
CA TYR A 24 8.24 -0.19 -7.86
C TYR A 24 7.47 -1.44 -7.43
N PRO A 25 7.85 -2.08 -6.31
CA PRO A 25 7.11 -3.25 -5.83
C PRO A 25 5.65 -2.92 -5.57
N PHE A 26 4.77 -3.85 -5.92
CA PHE A 26 3.34 -3.69 -5.72
C PHE A 26 3.00 -3.42 -4.26
N GLU A 27 3.65 -4.14 -3.35
CA GLU A 27 3.42 -4.00 -1.92
C GLU A 27 3.76 -2.61 -1.41
N ASP A 28 4.81 -1.98 -1.97
CA ASP A 28 5.17 -0.61 -1.59
C ASP A 28 4.02 0.35 -1.91
N ILE A 29 3.51 0.28 -3.15
CA ILE A 29 2.45 1.16 -3.60
C ILE A 29 1.19 0.95 -2.78
N LEU A 30 0.84 -0.30 -2.54
CA LEU A 30 -0.34 -0.64 -1.76
C LEU A 30 -0.23 -0.14 -0.33
N PHE A 31 0.92 -0.36 0.32
CA PHE A 31 1.09 0.02 1.72
C PHE A 31 1.09 1.54 1.92
N ILE A 32 1.80 2.29 1.06
CA ILE A 32 1.79 3.75 1.18
C ILE A 32 0.39 4.30 0.95
N THR A 33 -0.37 3.69 0.03
CA THR A 33 -1.74 4.12 -0.25
C THR A 33 -2.64 3.90 0.96
N LEU A 34 -2.57 2.72 1.57
CA LEU A 34 -3.38 2.42 2.75
C LEU A 34 -3.04 3.33 3.92
N CYS A 35 -1.75 3.56 4.17
CA CYS A 35 -1.31 4.44 5.25
C CYS A 35 -1.78 5.88 5.00
N ALA A 36 -1.63 6.37 3.77
CA ALA A 36 -2.00 7.73 3.43
C ALA A 36 -3.51 7.96 3.54
N VAL A 37 -4.30 7.04 3.02
CA VAL A 37 -5.77 7.13 3.08
C VAL A 37 -6.25 7.10 4.53
N THR A 38 -5.66 6.25 5.34
CA THR A 38 -5.98 6.18 6.77
C THR A 38 -5.66 7.50 7.46
N ALA A 39 -4.62 8.20 6.99
CA ALA A 39 -4.22 9.50 7.54
C ALA A 39 -5.00 10.68 6.94
N GLY A 40 -5.94 10.43 6.03
CA GLY A 40 -6.81 11.46 5.50
C GLY A 40 -6.51 11.93 4.07
N ALA A 41 -5.65 11.23 3.33
CA ALA A 41 -5.36 11.57 1.93
C ALA A 41 -6.63 11.47 1.08
N GLU A 42 -6.84 12.45 0.21
CA GLU A 42 -8.04 12.51 -0.62
C GLU A 42 -7.78 12.29 -2.11
N GLY A 43 -6.52 12.30 -2.54
CA GLY A 43 -6.18 12.12 -3.94
C GLY A 43 -4.80 11.52 -4.11
N TRP A 44 -4.46 11.21 -5.37
CA TRP A 44 -3.20 10.54 -5.68
C TRP A 44 -1.97 11.37 -5.31
N SER A 45 -2.04 12.68 -5.50
CA SER A 45 -0.93 13.57 -5.13
C SER A 45 -0.76 13.62 -3.61
N ASP A 46 -1.85 13.53 -2.85
CA ASP A 46 -1.78 13.49 -1.39
C ASP A 46 -1.07 12.22 -0.92
N ILE A 47 -1.33 11.10 -1.58
CA ILE A 47 -0.68 9.82 -1.27
C ILE A 47 0.82 9.93 -1.49
N ARG A 48 1.23 10.49 -2.65
CA ARG A 48 2.64 10.69 -2.92
C ARG A 48 3.30 11.60 -1.89
N MET A 49 2.64 12.72 -1.57
CA MET A 49 3.15 13.67 -0.58
C MET A 49 3.28 13.03 0.80
N TYR A 50 2.34 12.18 1.17
CA TYR A 50 2.41 11.44 2.42
C TYR A 50 3.65 10.55 2.45
N ALA A 51 3.88 9.82 1.35
CA ALA A 51 5.04 8.93 1.25
C ALA A 51 6.35 9.73 1.35
N GLU A 52 6.42 10.90 0.69
CA GLU A 52 7.60 11.76 0.75
C GLU A 52 7.84 12.27 2.16
N GLY A 53 6.80 12.66 2.85
CA GLY A 53 6.89 13.17 4.23
C GLY A 53 7.28 12.11 5.25
N HIS A 54 7.03 10.83 4.95
CA HIS A 54 7.32 9.73 5.86
C HIS A 54 8.35 8.75 5.28
N ARG A 55 9.14 9.20 4.32
CA ARG A 55 10.07 8.35 3.58
C ARG A 55 11.01 7.57 4.49
N THR A 56 11.60 8.23 5.47
CA THR A 56 12.55 7.60 6.39
C THR A 56 11.89 6.45 7.15
N TRP A 57 10.66 6.66 7.60
CA TRP A 57 9.92 5.62 8.31
C TRP A 57 9.65 4.40 7.40
N PHE A 58 9.21 4.65 6.17
CA PHE A 58 8.95 3.56 5.23
C PHE A 58 10.23 2.79 4.89
N GLU A 59 11.33 3.51 4.64
CA GLU A 59 12.62 2.89 4.32
C GLU A 59 13.12 2.03 5.47
N LYS A 60 12.96 2.50 6.69
CA LYS A 60 13.34 1.76 7.89
C LYS A 60 12.63 0.41 7.99
N HIS A 61 11.41 0.35 7.49
CA HIS A 61 10.59 -0.88 7.54
C HIS A 61 10.65 -1.70 6.26
N GLY A 62 11.57 -1.40 5.35
CA GLY A 62 11.82 -2.19 4.15
C GLY A 62 11.02 -1.77 2.93
N PHE A 63 10.31 -0.65 3.00
CA PHE A 63 9.53 -0.13 1.89
C PHE A 63 10.31 1.00 1.19
N LEU A 64 9.89 1.33 -0.03
CA LEU A 64 10.42 2.45 -0.82
C LEU A 64 11.92 2.32 -1.12
N GLN A 65 12.43 1.10 -1.20
CA GLN A 65 13.85 0.87 -1.51
C GLN A 65 14.18 1.29 -2.95
N HIS A 66 13.19 1.37 -3.83
CA HIS A 66 13.36 1.77 -5.23
C HIS A 66 12.88 3.21 -5.48
N GLY A 67 12.62 3.97 -4.43
CA GLY A 67 12.14 5.32 -4.52
C GLY A 67 10.64 5.43 -4.34
N ILE A 68 10.11 6.64 -4.51
CA ILE A 68 8.69 6.94 -4.33
C ILE A 68 8.04 7.05 -5.71
N PRO A 69 6.98 6.26 -5.99
CA PRO A 69 6.31 6.34 -7.29
C PRO A 69 5.57 7.67 -7.46
N VAL A 70 5.45 8.11 -8.71
CA VAL A 70 4.68 9.31 -9.02
C VAL A 70 3.18 8.99 -9.00
N ASP A 71 2.36 10.05 -8.99
CA ASP A 71 0.90 9.97 -8.89
C ASP A 71 0.30 8.99 -9.92
N ASP A 72 0.73 9.11 -11.18
CA ASP A 72 0.20 8.28 -12.26
C ASP A 72 0.46 6.80 -12.02
N THR A 73 1.65 6.48 -11.52
CA THR A 73 2.01 5.09 -11.22
C THR A 73 1.15 4.55 -10.10
N ILE A 74 0.93 5.34 -9.05
CA ILE A 74 0.07 4.93 -7.93
C ILE A 74 -1.35 4.71 -8.44
N ALA A 75 -1.89 5.66 -9.18
CA ALA A 75 -3.25 5.61 -9.69
C ALA A 75 -3.47 4.37 -10.58
N ARG A 76 -2.56 4.13 -11.52
CA ARG A 76 -2.69 3.00 -12.43
C ARG A 76 -2.60 1.66 -11.71
N THR A 77 -1.70 1.55 -10.74
CA THR A 77 -1.52 0.31 -10.00
C THR A 77 -2.76 0.00 -9.15
N ILE A 78 -3.22 0.98 -8.40
CA ILE A 78 -4.37 0.79 -7.51
C ILE A 78 -5.66 0.55 -8.31
N SER A 79 -5.84 1.25 -9.43
CA SER A 79 -7.04 1.12 -10.25
C SER A 79 -7.20 -0.26 -10.89
N ARG A 80 -6.12 -1.03 -11.00
CA ARG A 80 -6.14 -2.38 -11.58
C ARG A 80 -6.41 -3.48 -10.57
N ILE A 81 -6.52 -3.15 -9.29
CA ILE A 81 -6.80 -4.13 -8.25
C ILE A 81 -8.28 -4.53 -8.35
N ASP A 82 -8.56 -5.83 -8.20
CA ASP A 82 -9.92 -6.33 -8.11
C ASP A 82 -10.56 -5.75 -6.83
N PRO A 83 -11.64 -4.96 -6.95
CA PRO A 83 -12.25 -4.32 -5.77
C PRO A 83 -12.71 -5.31 -4.71
N GLU A 84 -13.23 -6.46 -5.10
CA GLU A 84 -13.71 -7.47 -4.14
C GLU A 84 -12.55 -8.11 -3.39
N GLN A 85 -11.47 -8.46 -4.09
CA GLN A 85 -10.28 -8.99 -3.44
C GLN A 85 -9.70 -7.98 -2.46
N PHE A 86 -9.62 -6.73 -2.88
CA PHE A 86 -9.09 -5.66 -2.04
C PHE A 86 -9.94 -5.50 -0.78
N ARG A 87 -11.27 -5.49 -0.94
CA ARG A 87 -12.18 -5.32 0.19
C ARG A 87 -11.99 -6.42 1.23
N LEU A 88 -11.90 -7.66 0.78
CA LEU A 88 -11.72 -8.80 1.68
C LEU A 88 -10.39 -8.72 2.44
N CYS A 89 -9.32 -8.37 1.74
CA CYS A 89 -8.01 -8.21 2.36
C CYS A 89 -8.00 -7.07 3.37
N PHE A 90 -8.63 -5.95 3.01
CA PHE A 90 -8.69 -4.77 3.87
C PHE A 90 -9.48 -5.04 5.14
N VAL A 91 -10.66 -5.67 5.02
CA VAL A 91 -11.48 -6.00 6.18
C VAL A 91 -10.74 -6.95 7.12
N GLY A 92 -10.09 -7.98 6.56
CA GLY A 92 -9.31 -8.91 7.36
C GLY A 92 -8.19 -8.22 8.12
N TRP A 93 -7.49 -7.30 7.44
CA TRP A 93 -6.40 -6.54 8.03
C TRP A 93 -6.90 -5.65 9.18
N MET A 94 -8.00 -4.94 8.95
CA MET A 94 -8.59 -4.07 9.99
C MET A 94 -9.04 -4.86 11.20
N GLN A 95 -9.65 -6.02 10.99
CA GLN A 95 -10.07 -6.89 12.09
C GLN A 95 -8.86 -7.39 12.90
N SER A 96 -7.79 -7.75 12.21
CA SER A 96 -6.56 -8.20 12.85
C SER A 96 -5.95 -7.11 13.73
N ILE A 97 -5.93 -5.88 13.25
CA ILE A 97 -5.42 -4.74 14.01
C ILE A 97 -6.31 -4.47 15.23
N HIS A 98 -7.62 -4.52 15.04
CA HIS A 98 -8.58 -4.30 16.13
C HIS A 98 -8.39 -5.33 17.25
N GLU A 99 -8.28 -6.60 16.88
CA GLU A 99 -8.06 -7.68 17.85
C GLU A 99 -6.75 -7.50 18.60
N ALA A 100 -5.69 -7.09 17.91
CA ALA A 100 -4.39 -6.88 18.55
C ALA A 100 -4.40 -5.69 19.52
N SER A 101 -5.35 -4.78 19.36
CA SER A 101 -5.46 -3.58 20.21
C SER A 101 -6.25 -3.82 21.49
N GLN A 102 -6.89 -4.98 21.61
CA GLN A 102 -7.70 -5.29 22.81
C GLN A 102 -6.87 -5.92 23.95
#